data_713bc59308e5837cb0920d8aaff4786a
#
_entry.id   713bc59308e5837cb0920d8aaff4786a
#
_cell.length_a   1.000
_cell.length_b   1.000
_cell.length_c   1.000
_cell.angle_alpha   90.00
_cell.angle_beta   90.00
_cell.angle_gamma   90.00
#
_symmetry.space_group_name_H-M   'P 1'
#
loop_
_entity.id
_entity.type
_entity.pdbx_description
1 polymer ?
#
loop_
_entity_poly.entity_id
_entity_poly.type
_entity_poly.pdbx_seq_one_letter_code
_entity_poly.pdbx_strand_id
1 'polypeptide(L)'
;MSDQGFSFKKFFEDSKKTLLSPKEYFSTMETTGGIGEPIVKALIYGAIAGIFALIWSLLNLSAASGWFGGGVGFVALIWSIIAAVIGVFIGGVIVLIISSISKGNTEFEPSMRVAAAIMVVMPLSAFFGFLGGITILSKVISLAINLYALYLLYIAVTVSLKGSDQPAKIVSYVLGGLLILFFIIGMATRGSINRMSKSYEKNANEMLKEYQKAAEETAKELEEAAEELEEEE
;
A
#
# COMPACT_ATOMS: atom_id res chain seq x y z
N MET A 1 14.98 15.64 -30.60
CA MET A 1 14.05 15.00 -29.66
C MET A 1 14.02 13.53 -30.03
N SER A 2 14.77 12.68 -29.35
CA SER A 2 14.70 11.24 -29.58
C SER A 2 13.42 10.71 -28.94
N ASP A 3 12.46 10.39 -29.77
CA ASP A 3 11.23 9.70 -29.41
C ASP A 3 11.58 8.24 -29.04
N GLN A 4 12.24 8.08 -27.90
CA GLN A 4 12.47 6.76 -27.34
C GLN A 4 11.24 6.40 -26.53
N GLY A 5 10.29 5.74 -27.19
CA GLY A 5 9.13 5.16 -26.54
C GLY A 5 9.55 4.30 -25.34
N PHE A 6 8.71 4.23 -24.33
CA PHE A 6 8.95 3.45 -23.10
C PHE A 6 9.35 1.99 -23.44
N SER A 7 10.49 1.53 -22.91
CA SER A 7 10.99 0.17 -23.15
C SER A 7 10.74 -0.73 -21.94
N PHE A 8 9.87 -1.72 -22.07
CA PHE A 8 9.62 -2.72 -21.02
C PHE A 8 10.89 -3.50 -20.64
N LYS A 9 11.77 -3.80 -21.60
CA LYS A 9 13.05 -4.47 -21.32
C LYS A 9 13.90 -3.62 -20.36
N LYS A 10 14.09 -2.34 -20.70
CA LYS A 10 14.82 -1.39 -19.84
C LYS A 10 14.16 -1.27 -18.47
N PHE A 11 12.82 -1.22 -18.43
CA PHE A 11 12.07 -1.15 -17.15
C PHE A 11 12.38 -2.34 -16.23
N PHE A 12 12.37 -3.57 -16.73
CA PHE A 12 12.69 -4.75 -15.91
C PHE A 12 14.16 -4.81 -15.50
N GLU A 13 15.08 -4.44 -16.40
CA GLU A 13 16.51 -4.34 -16.10
C GLU A 13 16.78 -3.29 -15.01
N ASP A 14 16.17 -2.11 -15.13
CA ASP A 14 16.25 -1.02 -14.15
C ASP A 14 15.66 -1.46 -12.80
N SER A 15 14.50 -2.11 -12.80
CA SER A 15 13.86 -2.64 -11.59
C SER A 15 14.76 -3.65 -10.88
N LYS A 16 15.35 -4.57 -11.62
CA LYS A 16 16.30 -5.54 -11.08
C LYS A 16 17.56 -4.85 -10.53
N LYS A 17 18.13 -3.90 -11.25
CA LYS A 17 19.31 -3.14 -10.79
C LYS A 17 19.00 -2.31 -9.55
N THR A 18 17.84 -1.67 -9.49
CA THR A 18 17.41 -0.93 -8.31
C THR A 18 17.38 -1.83 -7.06
N LEU A 19 16.91 -3.08 -7.20
CA LEU A 19 16.83 -4.02 -6.09
C LEU A 19 18.16 -4.70 -5.77
N LEU A 20 19.01 -5.00 -6.74
CA LEU A 20 20.21 -5.83 -6.51
C LEU A 20 21.51 -5.04 -6.48
N SER A 21 21.56 -3.88 -7.17
CA SER A 21 22.74 -3.04 -7.31
C SER A 21 22.37 -1.55 -7.24
N PRO A 22 21.72 -1.09 -6.14
CA PRO A 22 21.14 0.26 -6.09
C PRO A 22 22.15 1.37 -6.31
N LYS A 23 23.39 1.24 -5.80
CA LYS A 23 24.44 2.25 -6.04
C LYS A 23 24.74 2.41 -7.53
N GLU A 24 24.87 1.31 -8.26
CA GLU A 24 25.11 1.33 -9.71
C GLU A 24 23.93 1.96 -10.44
N TYR A 25 22.70 1.53 -10.13
CA TYR A 25 21.50 2.06 -10.74
C TYR A 25 21.38 3.58 -10.53
N PHE A 26 21.44 4.05 -9.28
CA PHE A 26 21.29 5.47 -8.95
C PHE A 26 22.46 6.34 -9.40
N SER A 27 23.63 5.76 -9.69
CA SER A 27 24.76 6.51 -10.27
C SER A 27 24.57 6.79 -11.76
N THR A 28 23.80 5.97 -12.45
CA THR A 28 23.54 6.06 -13.90
C THR A 28 22.14 6.48 -14.26
N MET A 29 21.26 6.63 -13.25
CA MET A 29 19.88 6.99 -13.46
C MET A 29 19.76 8.40 -14.05
N GLU A 30 18.99 8.52 -15.13
CA GLU A 30 18.68 9.82 -15.74
C GLU A 30 17.78 10.62 -14.78
N THR A 31 18.18 11.85 -14.47
CA THR A 31 17.47 12.75 -13.56
C THR A 31 16.61 13.79 -14.28
N THR A 32 16.68 13.82 -15.62
CA THR A 32 15.94 14.73 -16.51
C THR A 32 15.22 13.96 -17.62
N GLY A 33 14.32 14.61 -18.37
CA GLY A 33 13.57 13.99 -19.49
C GLY A 33 12.06 13.97 -19.27
N GLY A 34 11.57 14.71 -18.29
CA GLY A 34 10.16 14.90 -17.99
C GLY A 34 9.56 13.88 -17.00
N ILE A 35 8.35 14.16 -16.57
CA ILE A 35 7.62 13.36 -15.57
C ILE A 35 6.87 12.16 -16.15
N GLY A 36 6.86 12.00 -17.48
CA GLY A 36 6.13 10.91 -18.15
C GLY A 36 6.66 9.52 -17.78
N GLU A 37 7.98 9.32 -17.81
CA GLU A 37 8.59 8.05 -17.42
C GLU A 37 8.30 7.65 -15.96
N PRO A 38 8.45 8.54 -14.95
CA PRO A 38 8.03 8.26 -13.58
C PRO A 38 6.58 7.81 -13.44
N ILE A 39 5.64 8.47 -14.16
CA ILE A 39 4.22 8.10 -14.13
C ILE A 39 4.01 6.71 -14.73
N VAL A 40 4.63 6.41 -15.88
CA VAL A 40 4.54 5.08 -16.50
C VAL A 40 5.11 3.98 -15.59
N LYS A 41 6.25 4.23 -14.94
CA LYS A 41 6.80 3.31 -13.93
C LYS A 41 5.83 3.07 -12.79
N ALA A 42 5.22 4.13 -12.25
CA ALA A 42 4.23 4.02 -11.18
C ALA A 42 3.00 3.22 -11.61
N LEU A 43 2.46 3.46 -12.80
CA LEU A 43 1.35 2.70 -13.38
C LEU A 43 1.67 1.21 -13.46
N ILE A 44 2.86 0.85 -13.97
CA ILE A 44 3.26 -0.54 -14.12
C ILE A 44 3.45 -1.20 -12.74
N TYR A 45 4.13 -0.55 -11.80
CA TYR A 45 4.29 -1.10 -10.45
C TYR A 45 2.95 -1.24 -9.72
N GLY A 46 2.05 -0.27 -9.87
CA GLY A 46 0.69 -0.33 -9.34
C GLY A 46 -0.11 -1.49 -9.94
N ALA A 47 -0.02 -1.68 -11.27
CA ALA A 47 -0.69 -2.79 -11.95
C ALA A 47 -0.16 -4.16 -11.48
N ILE A 48 1.17 -4.33 -11.39
CA ILE A 48 1.77 -5.59 -10.91
C ILE A 48 1.36 -5.85 -9.45
N ALA A 49 1.41 -4.84 -8.58
CA ALA A 49 0.98 -4.98 -7.20
C ALA A 49 -0.52 -5.33 -7.09
N GLY A 50 -1.36 -4.70 -7.92
CA GLY A 50 -2.79 -4.99 -7.99
C GLY A 50 -3.10 -6.39 -8.50
N ILE A 51 -2.34 -6.90 -9.47
CA ILE A 51 -2.46 -8.29 -9.94
C ILE A 51 -2.17 -9.27 -8.79
N PHE A 52 -1.09 -9.06 -8.02
CA PHE A 52 -0.83 -9.89 -6.85
C PHE A 52 -1.96 -9.79 -5.82
N ALA A 53 -2.47 -8.59 -5.52
CA ALA A 53 -3.59 -8.41 -4.61
C ALA A 53 -4.85 -9.16 -5.09
N LEU A 54 -5.14 -9.12 -6.39
CA LEU A 54 -6.23 -9.88 -7.01
C LEU A 54 -6.02 -11.38 -6.85
N ILE A 55 -4.83 -11.90 -7.19
CA ILE A 55 -4.50 -13.33 -7.06
C ILE A 55 -4.70 -13.80 -5.62
N TRP A 56 -4.15 -13.09 -4.65
CA TRP A 56 -4.28 -13.47 -3.23
C TRP A 56 -5.72 -13.35 -2.72
N SER A 57 -6.51 -12.42 -3.26
CA SER A 57 -7.94 -12.31 -2.96
C SER A 57 -8.73 -13.50 -3.51
N LEU A 58 -8.48 -13.90 -4.76
CA LEU A 58 -9.13 -15.06 -5.38
C LEU A 58 -8.78 -16.38 -4.67
N LEU A 59 -7.57 -16.49 -4.16
CA LEU A 59 -7.11 -17.65 -3.38
C LEU A 59 -7.52 -17.59 -1.90
N ASN A 60 -8.28 -16.59 -1.48
CA ASN A 60 -8.67 -16.34 -0.08
C ASN A 60 -7.47 -16.23 0.90
N LEU A 61 -6.30 -15.82 0.40
CA LEU A 61 -5.09 -15.65 1.18
C LEU A 61 -4.90 -14.20 1.68
N SER A 62 -5.68 -13.25 1.17
CA SER A 62 -5.63 -11.86 1.64
C SER A 62 -6.44 -11.68 2.93
N ALA A 63 -5.96 -10.82 3.83
CA ALA A 63 -6.69 -10.49 5.07
C ALA A 63 -8.07 -9.85 4.82
N ALA A 64 -8.31 -9.30 3.63
CA ALA A 64 -9.56 -8.63 3.26
C ALA A 64 -10.59 -9.58 2.59
N SER A 65 -10.16 -10.74 2.09
CA SER A 65 -11.03 -11.67 1.34
C SER A 65 -12.18 -12.24 2.17
N GLY A 66 -12.00 -12.36 3.48
CA GLY A 66 -13.02 -12.93 4.38
C GLY A 66 -14.27 -12.06 4.58
N TRP A 67 -14.21 -10.75 4.30
CA TRP A 67 -15.34 -9.84 4.56
C TRP A 67 -16.15 -9.47 3.31
N PHE A 68 -15.53 -9.41 2.13
CA PHE A 68 -16.18 -8.89 0.91
C PHE A 68 -16.17 -9.86 -0.29
N GLY A 69 -15.64 -11.06 -0.15
CA GLY A 69 -15.56 -12.04 -1.24
C GLY A 69 -14.59 -11.63 -2.36
N GLY A 70 -14.61 -12.36 -3.50
CA GLY A 70 -13.69 -12.16 -4.63
C GLY A 70 -13.75 -10.78 -5.32
N GLY A 71 -14.84 -10.02 -5.14
CA GLY A 71 -14.99 -8.66 -5.70
C GLY A 71 -13.97 -7.66 -5.17
N VAL A 72 -13.47 -7.87 -3.95
CA VAL A 72 -12.46 -6.99 -3.31
C VAL A 72 -11.15 -6.97 -4.08
N GLY A 73 -10.76 -8.10 -4.69
CA GLY A 73 -9.52 -8.17 -5.45
C GLY A 73 -9.51 -7.26 -6.68
N PHE A 74 -10.65 -7.14 -7.37
CA PHE A 74 -10.75 -6.28 -8.54
C PHE A 74 -10.73 -4.80 -8.16
N VAL A 75 -11.41 -4.43 -7.09
CA VAL A 75 -11.34 -3.07 -6.52
C VAL A 75 -9.91 -2.76 -6.07
N ALA A 76 -9.23 -3.71 -5.41
CA ALA A 76 -7.84 -3.55 -4.99
C ALA A 76 -6.89 -3.34 -6.17
N LEU A 77 -7.11 -4.01 -7.32
CA LEU A 77 -6.33 -3.80 -8.53
C LEU A 77 -6.48 -2.37 -9.06
N ILE A 78 -7.70 -1.88 -9.22
CA ILE A 78 -7.94 -0.51 -9.70
C ILE A 78 -7.35 0.50 -8.71
N TRP A 79 -7.62 0.30 -7.43
CA TRP A 79 -7.15 1.20 -6.38
C TRP A 79 -5.62 1.24 -6.28
N SER A 80 -4.93 0.11 -6.47
CA SER A 80 -3.46 0.07 -6.45
C SER A 80 -2.82 0.88 -7.56
N ILE A 81 -3.43 0.91 -8.75
CA ILE A 81 -2.97 1.72 -9.88
C ILE A 81 -3.16 3.22 -9.57
N ILE A 82 -4.35 3.60 -9.10
CA ILE A 82 -4.65 4.99 -8.73
C ILE A 82 -3.72 5.46 -7.60
N ALA A 83 -3.60 4.65 -6.56
CA ALA A 83 -2.73 4.95 -5.42
C ALA A 83 -1.26 5.04 -5.82
N ALA A 84 -0.79 4.24 -6.77
CA ALA A 84 0.58 4.31 -7.27
C ALA A 84 0.85 5.63 -8.01
N VAL A 85 -0.09 6.08 -8.86
CA VAL A 85 0.05 7.37 -9.55
C VAL A 85 0.04 8.53 -8.55
N ILE A 86 -0.90 8.56 -7.62
CA ILE A 86 -0.92 9.59 -6.56
C ILE A 86 0.35 9.48 -5.70
N GLY A 87 0.74 8.26 -5.38
CA GLY A 87 1.90 7.94 -4.54
C GLY A 87 3.23 8.42 -5.12
N VAL A 88 3.41 8.38 -6.44
CA VAL A 88 4.66 8.87 -7.06
C VAL A 88 4.80 10.40 -6.95
N PHE A 89 3.69 11.15 -7.02
CA PHE A 89 3.71 12.60 -6.81
C PHE A 89 4.01 12.93 -5.35
N ILE A 90 3.30 12.31 -4.41
CA ILE A 90 3.55 12.50 -2.97
C ILE A 90 4.96 12.05 -2.62
N GLY A 91 5.40 10.90 -3.12
CA GLY A 91 6.75 10.38 -2.95
C GLY A 91 7.81 11.35 -3.50
N GLY A 92 7.56 11.93 -4.67
CA GLY A 92 8.42 12.97 -5.26
C GLY A 92 8.59 14.18 -4.35
N VAL A 93 7.50 14.66 -3.74
CA VAL A 93 7.55 15.77 -2.74
C VAL A 93 8.34 15.35 -1.50
N ILE A 94 8.11 14.14 -0.98
CA ILE A 94 8.86 13.64 0.19
C ILE A 94 10.35 13.53 -0.12
N VAL A 95 10.70 12.96 -1.27
CA VAL A 95 12.11 12.84 -1.72
C VAL A 95 12.73 14.22 -1.88
N LEU A 96 12.01 15.19 -2.44
CA LEU A 96 12.47 16.56 -2.59
C LEU A 96 12.79 17.21 -1.23
N ILE A 97 11.89 17.03 -0.25
CA ILE A 97 12.11 17.55 1.12
C ILE A 97 13.36 16.90 1.74
N ILE A 98 13.50 15.57 1.62
CA ILE A 98 14.66 14.86 2.17
C ILE A 98 15.95 15.26 1.46
N SER A 99 15.92 15.42 0.13
CA SER A 99 17.05 15.91 -0.64
C SER A 99 17.44 17.32 -0.24
N SER A 100 16.46 18.21 -0.04
CA SER A 100 16.67 19.58 0.42
C SER A 100 17.36 19.62 1.80
N ILE A 101 16.87 18.83 2.77
CA ILE A 101 17.49 18.70 4.10
C ILE A 101 18.93 18.18 3.97
N SER A 102 19.16 17.29 3.01
CA SER A 102 20.47 16.69 2.73
C SER A 102 21.37 17.58 1.85
N LYS A 103 20.96 18.81 1.54
CA LYS A 103 21.68 19.74 0.65
C LYS A 103 21.92 19.16 -0.76
N GLY A 104 21.01 18.31 -1.24
CA GLY A 104 21.02 17.75 -2.58
C GLY A 104 20.20 18.58 -3.57
N ASN A 105 19.90 17.99 -4.73
CA ASN A 105 19.07 18.61 -5.76
C ASN A 105 17.65 18.89 -5.20
N THR A 106 17.13 20.08 -5.45
CA THR A 106 15.81 20.56 -4.98
C THR A 106 14.79 20.69 -6.10
N GLU A 107 15.04 20.11 -7.26
CA GLU A 107 14.11 20.07 -8.36
C GLU A 107 13.11 18.90 -8.19
N PHE A 108 11.87 19.12 -8.58
CA PHE A 108 10.80 18.12 -8.41
C PHE A 108 10.98 16.92 -9.34
N GLU A 109 11.37 17.14 -10.60
CA GLU A 109 11.50 16.07 -11.58
C GLU A 109 12.51 14.97 -11.15
N PRO A 110 13.78 15.30 -10.79
CA PRO A 110 14.72 14.31 -10.28
C PRO A 110 14.19 13.56 -9.05
N SER A 111 13.52 14.28 -8.15
CA SER A 111 12.92 13.68 -6.93
C SER A 111 11.80 12.73 -7.26
N MET A 112 10.95 13.06 -8.23
CA MET A 112 9.88 12.19 -8.70
C MET A 112 10.41 10.93 -9.41
N ARG A 113 11.51 11.05 -10.18
CA ARG A 113 12.20 9.92 -10.80
C ARG A 113 12.78 8.97 -9.76
N VAL A 114 13.37 9.49 -8.71
CA VAL A 114 13.83 8.70 -7.55
C VAL A 114 12.66 8.01 -6.87
N ALA A 115 11.57 8.72 -6.59
CA ALA A 115 10.36 8.13 -5.99
C ALA A 115 9.83 6.98 -6.84
N ALA A 116 9.71 7.17 -8.15
CA ALA A 116 9.25 6.13 -9.08
C ALA A 116 10.18 4.90 -9.10
N ALA A 117 11.51 5.10 -9.01
CA ALA A 117 12.45 4.00 -8.93
C ALA A 117 12.29 3.19 -7.64
N ILE A 118 12.09 3.87 -6.49
CA ILE A 118 11.88 3.20 -5.19
C ILE A 118 10.55 2.45 -5.15
N MET A 119 9.56 2.82 -5.95
CA MET A 119 8.28 2.10 -6.04
C MET A 119 8.42 0.64 -6.49
N VAL A 120 9.59 0.19 -6.94
CA VAL A 120 9.90 -1.23 -7.19
C VAL A 120 9.63 -2.12 -5.97
N VAL A 121 9.63 -1.57 -4.76
CA VAL A 121 9.28 -2.31 -3.53
C VAL A 121 7.78 -2.58 -3.41
N MET A 122 6.93 -1.89 -4.17
CA MET A 122 5.47 -2.04 -4.12
C MET A 122 5.01 -3.43 -4.62
N PRO A 123 5.41 -3.90 -5.83
CA PRO A 123 5.16 -5.29 -6.24
C PRO A 123 5.79 -6.32 -5.32
N LEU A 124 6.97 -6.03 -4.76
CA LEU A 124 7.63 -6.93 -3.80
C LEU A 124 6.79 -7.10 -2.53
N SER A 125 6.27 -6.00 -1.97
CA SER A 125 5.36 -6.05 -0.82
C SER A 125 4.05 -6.79 -1.15
N ALA A 126 3.47 -6.54 -2.32
CA ALA A 126 2.24 -7.18 -2.76
C ALA A 126 2.43 -8.69 -3.00
N PHE A 127 3.59 -9.11 -3.52
CA PHE A 127 3.93 -10.52 -3.65
C PHE A 127 3.85 -11.26 -2.32
N PHE A 128 4.36 -10.69 -1.24
CA PHE A 128 4.27 -11.29 0.10
C PHE A 128 2.89 -11.13 0.77
N GLY A 129 1.90 -10.57 0.08
CA GLY A 129 0.54 -10.39 0.58
C GLY A 129 -0.16 -11.69 0.98
N PHE A 130 0.24 -12.86 0.41
CA PHE A 130 -0.27 -14.18 0.81
C PHE A 130 0.03 -14.54 2.26
N LEU A 131 1.02 -13.90 2.88
CA LEU A 131 1.34 -14.09 4.30
C LEU A 131 0.38 -13.34 5.23
N GLY A 132 -0.64 -12.66 4.70
CA GLY A 132 -1.60 -11.89 5.49
C GLY A 132 -2.27 -12.67 6.62
N GLY A 133 -2.46 -14.00 6.44
CA GLY A 133 -2.93 -14.92 7.46
C GLY A 133 -1.90 -15.20 8.58
N ILE A 134 -0.58 -15.06 8.30
CA ILE A 134 0.51 -15.31 9.25
C ILE A 134 1.01 -13.97 9.79
N THR A 135 0.32 -13.47 10.77
CA THR A 135 0.36 -12.06 11.15
C THR A 135 1.73 -11.53 11.61
N ILE A 136 2.52 -12.31 12.31
CA ILE A 136 3.85 -11.86 12.79
C ILE A 136 4.82 -11.85 11.60
N LEU A 137 4.83 -12.93 10.82
CA LEU A 137 5.73 -13.07 9.67
C LEU A 137 5.48 -11.98 8.61
N SER A 138 4.21 -11.73 8.26
CA SER A 138 3.87 -10.69 7.30
C SER A 138 4.31 -9.29 7.74
N LYS A 139 4.18 -8.99 9.03
CA LYS A 139 4.64 -7.70 9.59
C LYS A 139 6.16 -7.57 9.59
N VAL A 140 6.90 -8.62 9.94
CA VAL A 140 8.37 -8.61 9.91
C VAL A 140 8.87 -8.42 8.49
N ILE A 141 8.30 -9.13 7.52
CA ILE A 141 8.66 -8.98 6.10
C ILE A 141 8.32 -7.57 5.61
N SER A 142 7.14 -7.04 5.95
CA SER A 142 6.76 -5.67 5.61
C SER A 142 7.74 -4.65 6.19
N LEU A 143 8.15 -4.80 7.46
CA LEU A 143 9.17 -3.95 8.07
C LEU A 143 10.50 -4.04 7.32
N ALA A 144 10.96 -5.24 6.98
CA ALA A 144 12.19 -5.44 6.24
C ALA A 144 12.15 -4.76 4.86
N ILE A 145 11.04 -4.87 4.13
CA ILE A 145 10.85 -4.22 2.82
C ILE A 145 10.85 -2.69 2.98
N ASN A 146 10.19 -2.14 4.00
CA ASN A 146 10.16 -0.69 4.24
C ASN A 146 11.54 -0.15 4.66
N LEU A 147 12.29 -0.89 5.48
CA LEU A 147 13.68 -0.53 5.82
C LEU A 147 14.57 -0.60 4.58
N TYR A 148 14.33 -1.57 3.70
CA TYR A 148 15.04 -1.64 2.43
C TYR A 148 14.69 -0.46 1.51
N ALA A 149 13.41 -0.07 1.42
CA ALA A 149 13.00 1.13 0.68
C ALA A 149 13.69 2.40 1.23
N LEU A 150 13.84 2.49 2.55
CA LEU A 150 14.58 3.59 3.19
C LEU A 150 16.08 3.57 2.86
N TYR A 151 16.69 2.39 2.77
CA TYR A 151 18.05 2.25 2.29
C TYR A 151 18.19 2.69 0.82
N LEU A 152 17.24 2.30 -0.06
CA LEU A 152 17.20 2.77 -1.44
C LEU A 152 17.10 4.30 -1.51
N LEU A 153 16.25 4.90 -0.67
CA LEU A 153 16.08 6.34 -0.57
C LEU A 153 17.40 7.04 -0.17
N TYR A 154 18.10 6.52 0.85
CA TYR A 154 19.40 7.04 1.25
C TYR A 154 20.42 7.02 0.10
N ILE A 155 20.53 5.88 -0.60
CA ILE A 155 21.43 5.76 -1.76
C ILE A 155 21.03 6.74 -2.87
N ALA A 156 19.73 6.82 -3.19
CA ALA A 156 19.24 7.73 -4.22
C ALA A 156 19.53 9.20 -3.91
N VAL A 157 19.27 9.62 -2.66
CA VAL A 157 19.54 11.00 -2.24
C VAL A 157 21.02 11.33 -2.32
N THR A 158 21.90 10.44 -1.86
CA THR A 158 23.35 10.70 -1.85
C THR A 158 23.99 10.56 -3.22
N VAL A 159 23.57 9.57 -4.00
CA VAL A 159 24.23 9.24 -5.28
C VAL A 159 23.58 9.99 -6.45
N SER A 160 22.27 9.92 -6.61
CA SER A 160 21.56 10.51 -7.75
C SER A 160 21.28 12.00 -7.54
N LEU A 161 20.78 12.39 -6.36
CA LEU A 161 20.43 13.77 -6.05
C LEU A 161 21.61 14.58 -5.46
N LYS A 162 22.79 13.98 -5.33
CA LYS A 162 24.01 14.62 -4.85
C LYS A 162 23.89 15.24 -3.44
N GLY A 163 23.02 14.69 -2.61
CA GLY A 163 22.89 15.09 -1.22
C GLY A 163 24.13 14.74 -0.37
N SER A 164 24.37 15.53 0.66
CA SER A 164 25.43 15.29 1.62
C SER A 164 25.17 14.02 2.44
N ASP A 165 26.18 13.18 2.59
CA ASP A 165 26.09 11.86 3.23
C ASP A 165 25.62 11.95 4.69
N GLN A 166 26.17 12.87 5.47
CA GLN A 166 25.88 12.96 6.90
C GLN A 166 24.42 13.37 7.20
N PRO A 167 23.84 14.43 6.61
CA PRO A 167 22.42 14.73 6.80
C PRO A 167 21.50 13.62 6.27
N ALA A 168 21.82 13.02 5.12
CA ALA A 168 21.04 11.92 4.55
C ALA A 168 21.01 10.71 5.49
N LYS A 169 22.13 10.35 6.14
CA LYS A 169 22.19 9.30 7.17
C LYS A 169 21.32 9.63 8.37
N ILE A 170 21.41 10.86 8.89
CA ILE A 170 20.61 11.28 10.04
C ILE A 170 19.12 11.14 9.73
N VAL A 171 18.67 11.68 8.59
CA VAL A 171 17.27 11.56 8.15
C VAL A 171 16.85 10.10 8.04
N SER A 172 17.70 9.26 7.43
CA SER A 172 17.42 7.83 7.27
C SER A 172 17.34 7.11 8.62
N TYR A 173 18.19 7.40 9.58
CA TYR A 173 18.11 6.82 10.92
C TYR A 173 16.86 7.26 11.69
N VAL A 174 16.50 8.56 11.58
CA VAL A 174 15.27 9.06 12.20
C VAL A 174 14.03 8.35 11.59
N LEU A 175 13.94 8.27 10.27
CA LEU A 175 12.82 7.58 9.60
C LEU A 175 12.82 6.07 9.92
N GLY A 176 13.98 5.43 9.96
CA GLY A 176 14.12 4.03 10.34
C GLY A 176 13.69 3.78 11.80
N GLY A 177 14.08 4.66 12.71
CA GLY A 177 13.65 4.63 14.11
C GLY A 177 12.14 4.79 14.24
N LEU A 178 11.53 5.71 13.47
CA LEU A 178 10.07 5.88 13.43
C LEU A 178 9.36 4.65 12.87
N LEU A 179 9.88 4.02 11.80
CA LEU A 179 9.32 2.78 11.27
C LEU A 179 9.34 1.65 12.30
N ILE A 180 10.44 1.50 13.02
CA ILE A 180 10.57 0.48 14.09
C ILE A 180 9.63 0.82 15.25
N LEU A 181 9.54 2.07 15.66
CA LEU A 181 8.63 2.52 16.71
C LEU A 181 7.17 2.23 16.34
N PHE A 182 6.73 2.61 15.14
CA PHE A 182 5.38 2.30 14.67
C PHE A 182 5.13 0.79 14.56
N PHE A 183 6.13 0.01 14.18
CA PHE A 183 6.03 -1.44 14.18
C PHE A 183 5.78 -1.99 15.59
N ILE A 184 6.53 -1.54 16.59
CA ILE A 184 6.38 -1.96 17.99
C ILE A 184 5.01 -1.54 18.53
N ILE A 185 4.59 -0.29 18.31
CA ILE A 185 3.28 0.21 18.70
C ILE A 185 2.17 -0.61 18.04
N GLY A 186 2.28 -0.86 16.72
CA GLY A 186 1.31 -1.66 15.98
C GLY A 186 1.24 -3.13 16.41
N MET A 187 2.30 -3.67 17.01
CA MET A 187 2.25 -4.98 17.66
C MET A 187 1.60 -4.92 19.05
N ALA A 188 1.93 -3.92 19.85
CA ALA A 188 1.43 -3.77 21.21
C ALA A 188 -0.09 -3.47 21.25
N THR A 189 -0.59 -2.63 20.33
CA THR A 189 -2.00 -2.20 20.30
C THR A 189 -2.95 -3.25 19.70
N ARG A 190 -2.42 -4.29 19.09
CA ARG A 190 -3.21 -5.30 18.38
C ARG A 190 -4.22 -6.04 19.26
N GLY A 191 -3.85 -6.36 20.48
CA GLY A 191 -4.75 -7.01 21.44
C GLY A 191 -5.97 -6.16 21.76
N SER A 192 -5.80 -4.85 21.86
CA SER A 192 -6.88 -3.89 22.14
C SER A 192 -7.80 -3.72 20.92
N ILE A 193 -7.24 -3.61 19.71
CA ILE A 193 -8.02 -3.47 18.47
C ILE A 193 -8.86 -4.73 18.23
N ASN A 194 -8.30 -5.92 18.41
CA ASN A 194 -9.05 -7.18 18.24
C ASN A 194 -10.18 -7.33 19.28
N ARG A 195 -10.00 -6.86 20.53
CA ARG A 195 -11.06 -6.87 21.53
C ARG A 195 -12.18 -5.88 21.15
N MET A 196 -11.80 -4.70 20.68
CA MET A 196 -12.75 -3.67 20.26
C MET A 196 -13.55 -4.15 19.04
N SER A 197 -12.89 -4.73 18.02
CA SER A 197 -13.57 -5.30 16.85
C SER A 197 -14.57 -6.39 17.24
N LYS A 198 -14.19 -7.35 18.10
CA LYS A 198 -15.10 -8.39 18.59
C LYS A 198 -16.26 -7.83 19.38
N SER A 199 -16.05 -6.74 20.13
CA SER A 199 -17.14 -6.08 20.87
C SER A 199 -18.13 -5.42 19.93
N TYR A 200 -17.65 -4.73 18.87
CA TYR A 200 -18.53 -4.16 17.86
C TYR A 200 -19.30 -5.23 17.07
N GLU A 201 -18.64 -6.31 16.70
CA GLU A 201 -19.27 -7.45 16.00
C GLU A 201 -20.35 -8.10 16.86
N LYS A 202 -20.09 -8.29 18.16
CA LYS A 202 -21.07 -8.82 19.12
C LYS A 202 -22.28 -7.89 19.23
N ASN A 203 -22.04 -6.60 19.44
CA ASN A 203 -23.13 -5.62 19.57
C ASN A 203 -23.96 -5.53 18.26
N ALA A 204 -23.31 -5.53 17.09
CA ALA A 204 -24.00 -5.53 15.81
C ALA A 204 -24.87 -6.78 15.62
N ASN A 205 -24.36 -7.95 16.01
CA ASN A 205 -25.12 -9.21 15.92
C ASN A 205 -26.29 -9.26 16.94
N GLU A 206 -26.11 -8.64 18.11
CA GLU A 206 -27.20 -8.52 19.08
C GLU A 206 -28.32 -7.59 18.56
N MET A 207 -27.94 -6.44 17.99
CA MET A 207 -28.89 -5.53 17.35
C MET A 207 -29.64 -6.21 16.17
N LEU A 208 -28.92 -6.93 15.30
CA LEU A 208 -29.56 -7.65 14.19
C LEU A 208 -30.58 -8.68 14.66
N LYS A 209 -30.28 -9.41 15.74
CA LYS A 209 -31.22 -10.36 16.34
C LYS A 209 -32.46 -9.66 16.93
N GLU A 210 -32.26 -8.52 17.55
CA GLU A 210 -33.36 -7.72 18.10
C GLU A 210 -34.28 -7.18 16.99
N TYR A 211 -33.70 -6.67 15.88
CA TYR A 211 -34.48 -6.28 14.71
C TYR A 211 -35.21 -7.43 14.05
N GLN A 212 -34.58 -8.62 13.94
CA GLN A 212 -35.25 -9.81 13.39
C GLN A 212 -36.44 -10.23 14.27
N LYS A 213 -36.26 -10.23 15.58
CA LYS A 213 -37.33 -10.58 16.52
C LYS A 213 -38.49 -9.58 16.46
N ALA A 214 -38.21 -8.29 16.43
CA ALA A 214 -39.22 -7.25 16.27
C ALA A 214 -39.97 -7.38 14.93
N ALA A 215 -39.27 -7.70 13.85
CA ALA A 215 -39.89 -7.93 12.55
C ALA A 215 -40.78 -9.19 12.53
N GLU A 216 -40.37 -10.26 13.22
CA GLU A 216 -41.18 -11.46 13.36
C GLU A 216 -42.46 -11.24 14.22
N GLU A 217 -42.33 -10.46 15.29
CA GLU A 217 -43.46 -10.05 16.14
C GLU A 217 -44.46 -9.21 15.34
N THR A 218 -43.97 -8.19 14.61
CA THR A 218 -44.82 -7.35 13.75
C THR A 218 -45.50 -8.15 12.63
N ALA A 219 -44.80 -9.13 12.04
CA ALA A 219 -45.38 -10.00 11.00
C ALA A 219 -46.54 -10.87 11.56
N LYS A 220 -46.38 -11.39 12.79
CA LYS A 220 -47.46 -12.15 13.45
C LYS A 220 -48.67 -11.30 13.78
N GLU A 221 -48.44 -10.11 14.31
CA GLU A 221 -49.53 -9.14 14.60
C GLU A 221 -50.31 -8.78 13.33
N LEU A 222 -49.62 -8.65 12.18
CA LEU A 222 -50.26 -8.38 10.89
C LEU A 222 -51.04 -9.57 10.37
N GLU A 223 -50.54 -10.80 10.60
CA GLU A 223 -51.22 -12.06 10.20
C GLU A 223 -52.49 -12.27 11.03
N GLU A 224 -52.41 -12.08 12.36
CA GLU A 224 -53.58 -12.15 13.28
C GLU A 224 -54.63 -11.09 12.91
N ALA A 225 -54.21 -9.85 12.61
CA ALA A 225 -55.14 -8.78 12.22
C ALA A 225 -55.79 -9.06 10.84
N ALA A 226 -55.09 -9.75 9.93
CA ALA A 226 -55.64 -10.15 8.64
C ALA A 226 -56.68 -11.26 8.79
N GLU A 227 -56.44 -12.25 9.67
CA GLU A 227 -57.39 -13.31 9.97
C GLU A 227 -58.70 -12.77 10.63
N GLU A 228 -58.56 -11.83 11.57
CA GLU A 228 -59.73 -11.18 12.19
C GLU A 228 -60.62 -10.43 11.17
N LEU A 229 -60.01 -9.81 10.15
CA LEU A 229 -60.75 -9.13 9.08
C LEU A 229 -61.46 -10.10 8.11
N GLU A 230 -60.92 -11.30 7.92
CA GLU A 230 -61.56 -12.34 7.09
C GLU A 230 -62.73 -13.05 7.79
N GLU A 231 -62.76 -13.05 9.16
CA GLU A 231 -63.88 -13.60 9.95
C GLU A 231 -65.08 -12.66 10.06
N GLU A 232 -64.89 -11.33 9.82
CA GLU A 232 -65.95 -10.32 9.86
C GLU A 232 -66.72 -10.14 8.53
N GLU A 233 -66.30 -10.78 7.41
CA GLU A 233 -67.01 -10.76 6.13
C GLU A 233 -67.92 -12.02 5.97
#